data_fcd93b4a259427fc84abd8c9e3fce81a
#
_entry.id   fcd93b4a259427fc84abd8c9e3fce81a
#
_cell.length_a   1.000
_cell.length_b   1.000
_cell.length_c   1.000
_cell.angle_alpha   90.00
_cell.angle_beta   90.00
_cell.angle_gamma   90.00
#
_symmetry.space_group_name_H-M   'P 1'
#
loop_
_entity.id
_entity.type
_entity.pdbx_description
1 polymer ?
#
loop_
_entity_poly.entity_id
_entity_poly.type
_entity_poly.pdbx_seq_one_letter_code
_entity_poly.pdbx_strand_id
1 'polypeptide(L)'
;VPDDAATLQQLLNPAFDPATTVLLADSVAPAPGAPASQTSEGSVDIKGYQPKRVQLETRAESQTVLLLNDRYHPDWRVFVDGAPAPLLRCNYAMRGVALPAGTHTVEFRFEPRATWLYVSAGATLAALALCVMFVFSSNPRRKTGAHEKSETPSSGD
;
A
#
# COMPACT_ATOMS: atom_id res chain seq x y z
N VAL A 1 4.06 21.58 -2.09
CA VAL A 1 4.03 21.98 -3.50
C VAL A 1 3.14 21.01 -4.24
N PRO A 2 1.97 21.45 -4.76
CA PRO A 2 0.94 20.55 -5.33
C PRO A 2 1.31 19.97 -6.71
N ASP A 3 2.39 20.44 -7.34
CA ASP A 3 2.82 20.00 -8.66
C ASP A 3 4.22 19.41 -8.64
N ASP A 4 4.37 18.23 -9.24
CA ASP A 4 5.63 17.52 -9.36
C ASP A 4 6.69 18.32 -10.12
N ALA A 5 6.30 19.07 -11.17
CA ALA A 5 7.21 19.91 -11.93
C ALA A 5 7.73 21.09 -11.11
N ALA A 6 6.86 21.75 -10.35
CA ALA A 6 7.25 22.83 -9.45
C ALA A 6 8.15 22.34 -8.30
N THR A 7 7.88 21.14 -7.76
CA THR A 7 8.72 20.51 -6.75
C THR A 7 10.13 20.25 -7.29
N LEU A 8 10.23 19.69 -8.50
CA LEU A 8 11.54 19.44 -9.13
C LEU A 8 12.30 20.74 -9.40
N GLN A 9 11.62 21.79 -9.86
CA GLN A 9 12.27 23.10 -10.05
C GLN A 9 12.80 23.68 -8.75
N GLN A 10 12.07 23.53 -7.63
CA GLN A 10 12.55 23.98 -6.33
C GLN A 10 13.75 23.16 -5.82
N LEU A 11 13.75 21.84 -6.03
CA LEU A 11 14.87 20.97 -5.68
C LEU A 11 16.14 21.29 -6.49
N LEU A 12 15.98 21.79 -7.72
CA LEU A 12 17.10 22.21 -8.58
C LEU A 12 17.61 23.61 -8.26
N ASN A 13 16.92 24.38 -7.41
CA ASN A 13 17.34 25.70 -7.01
C ASN A 13 18.60 25.62 -6.14
N PRO A 14 19.73 26.28 -6.50
CA PRO A 14 20.95 26.27 -5.69
C PRO A 14 20.78 26.83 -4.27
N ALA A 15 19.75 27.62 -4.03
CA ALA A 15 19.42 28.16 -2.70
C ALA A 15 18.58 27.19 -1.84
N PHE A 16 18.15 26.03 -2.38
CA PHE A 16 17.41 25.04 -1.63
C PHE A 16 18.37 24.23 -0.74
N ASP A 17 18.15 24.31 0.56
CA ASP A 17 18.91 23.53 1.53
C ASP A 17 18.04 22.36 2.05
N PRO A 18 18.34 21.11 1.66
CA PRO A 18 17.59 19.93 2.11
C PRO A 18 17.81 19.58 3.59
N ALA A 19 18.79 20.17 4.26
CA ALA A 19 19.02 19.96 5.68
C ALA A 19 18.05 20.77 6.56
N THR A 20 17.54 21.88 6.03
CA THR A 20 16.68 22.79 6.79
C THR A 20 15.26 22.87 6.23
N THR A 21 15.06 22.44 4.98
CA THR A 21 13.78 22.60 4.26
C THR A 21 13.31 21.29 3.65
N VAL A 22 12.03 21.00 3.84
CA VAL A 22 11.36 19.86 3.23
C VAL A 22 10.19 20.37 2.36
N LEU A 23 10.11 19.89 1.13
CA LEU A 23 9.00 20.16 0.22
C LEU A 23 7.94 19.06 0.38
N LEU A 24 6.72 19.45 0.71
CA LEU A 24 5.60 18.53 0.91
C LEU A 24 4.66 18.58 -0.28
N ALA A 25 4.19 17.42 -0.75
CA ALA A 25 3.15 17.34 -1.77
C ALA A 25 1.80 17.83 -1.24
N ASP A 26 1.49 17.51 0.02
CA ASP A 26 0.28 17.94 0.70
C ASP A 26 0.61 18.93 1.82
N SER A 27 -0.27 19.89 2.07
CA SER A 27 -0.09 20.81 3.18
C SER A 27 -0.31 20.09 4.52
N VAL A 28 0.69 20.12 5.38
CA VAL A 28 0.55 19.72 6.78
C VAL A 28 0.05 20.92 7.56
N ALA A 29 -1.09 20.78 8.23
CA ALA A 29 -1.57 21.83 9.10
C ALA A 29 -0.54 22.08 10.23
N PRO A 30 -0.07 23.31 10.41
CA PRO A 30 0.79 23.63 11.54
C PRO A 30 0.01 23.39 12.84
N ALA A 31 0.68 22.89 13.88
CA ALA A 31 0.06 22.80 15.18
C ALA A 31 -0.33 24.21 15.66
N PRO A 32 -1.48 24.40 16.31
CA PRO A 32 -1.86 25.69 16.83
C PRO A 32 -0.78 26.25 17.76
N GLY A 33 -0.23 27.43 17.44
CA GLY A 33 0.79 28.10 18.25
C GLY A 33 2.24 27.78 17.93
N ALA A 34 2.54 26.96 16.91
CA ALA A 34 3.91 26.74 16.47
C ALA A 34 4.44 27.96 15.68
N PRO A 35 5.55 28.59 16.06
CA PRO A 35 6.18 29.63 15.26
C PRO A 35 6.69 29.00 13.95
N ALA A 36 6.42 29.67 12.82
CA ALA A 36 6.64 29.18 11.46
C ALA A 36 8.13 29.05 11.06
N SER A 37 9.08 29.23 11.95
CA SER A 37 10.52 29.23 11.65
C SER A 37 11.36 29.05 12.91
N GLN A 38 11.53 27.81 13.33
CA GLN A 38 12.65 27.48 14.21
C GLN A 38 13.36 26.27 13.63
N THR A 39 14.62 26.47 13.27
CA THR A 39 15.57 25.37 13.03
C THR A 39 15.81 24.71 14.39
N SER A 40 15.01 23.71 14.74
CA SER A 40 15.27 22.95 15.95
C SER A 40 16.07 21.71 15.58
N GLU A 41 17.20 21.55 16.24
CA GLU A 41 17.98 20.33 16.11
C GLU A 41 17.17 19.17 16.69
N GLY A 42 16.88 18.19 15.85
CA GLY A 42 16.28 16.93 16.26
C GLY A 42 17.33 15.83 16.26
N SER A 43 17.10 14.79 17.04
CA SER A 43 17.89 13.56 16.97
C SER A 43 17.03 12.39 16.53
N VAL A 44 17.64 11.47 15.75
CA VAL A 44 17.00 10.26 15.25
C VAL A 44 17.91 9.08 15.54
N ASP A 45 17.38 8.07 16.20
CA ASP A 45 18.06 6.80 16.43
C ASP A 45 17.32 5.67 15.72
N ILE A 46 18.00 4.94 14.84
CA ILE A 46 17.43 3.84 14.08
C ILE A 46 17.49 2.56 14.92
N LYS A 47 16.36 2.12 15.45
CA LYS A 47 16.26 0.89 16.25
C LYS A 47 16.15 -0.38 15.41
N GLY A 48 15.65 -0.26 14.20
CA GLY A 48 15.55 -1.39 13.25
C GLY A 48 15.30 -0.91 11.83
N TYR A 49 16.01 -1.54 10.89
CA TYR A 49 15.84 -1.25 9.47
C TYR A 49 15.72 -2.57 8.71
N GLN A 50 14.50 -2.89 8.29
CA GLN A 50 14.16 -4.10 7.54
C GLN A 50 13.41 -3.72 6.25
N PRO A 51 13.38 -4.55 5.21
CA PRO A 51 12.76 -4.22 3.92
C PRO A 51 11.28 -3.79 3.99
N LYS A 52 10.55 -4.26 5.01
CA LYS A 52 9.12 -3.96 5.21
C LYS A 52 8.80 -3.22 6.50
N ARG A 53 9.81 -2.92 7.30
CA ARG A 53 9.63 -2.30 8.62
C ARG A 53 10.82 -1.47 9.02
N VAL A 54 10.61 -0.18 9.29
CA VAL A 54 11.63 0.73 9.82
C VAL A 54 11.14 1.26 11.15
N GLN A 55 11.97 1.13 12.19
CA GLN A 55 11.66 1.60 13.53
C GLN A 55 12.70 2.64 13.96
N LEU A 56 12.23 3.76 14.44
CA LEU A 56 13.01 4.93 14.78
C LEU A 56 12.55 5.45 16.14
N GLU A 57 13.50 5.97 16.90
CA GLU A 57 13.24 6.82 18.06
C GLU A 57 13.69 8.23 17.71
N THR A 58 12.82 9.21 17.92
CA THR A 58 13.05 10.59 17.50
C THR A 58 12.88 11.53 18.67
N ARG A 59 13.65 12.60 18.69
CA ARG A 59 13.48 13.71 19.64
C ARG A 59 13.51 15.02 18.89
N ALA A 60 12.52 15.86 19.09
CA ALA A 60 12.44 17.19 18.50
C ALA A 60 11.97 18.22 19.53
N GLU A 61 12.54 19.42 19.52
CA GLU A 61 12.16 20.50 20.44
C GLU A 61 10.90 21.24 19.99
N SER A 62 10.59 21.17 18.70
CA SER A 62 9.40 21.78 18.09
C SER A 62 8.75 20.82 17.09
N GLN A 63 7.55 21.18 16.62
CA GLN A 63 6.91 20.44 15.53
C GLN A 63 7.84 20.38 14.31
N THR A 64 8.04 19.20 13.78
CA THR A 64 8.98 18.96 12.67
C THR A 64 8.44 17.88 11.72
N VAL A 65 9.14 17.67 10.62
CA VAL A 65 8.89 16.55 9.71
C VAL A 65 10.08 15.60 9.76
N LEU A 66 9.85 14.38 10.20
CA LEU A 66 10.82 13.31 10.04
C LEU A 66 10.84 12.89 8.56
N LEU A 67 11.95 13.17 7.89
CA LEU A 67 12.21 12.76 6.53
C LEU A 67 13.00 11.46 6.51
N LEU A 68 12.43 10.42 5.91
CA LEU A 68 13.15 9.18 5.62
C LEU A 68 13.57 9.21 4.14
N ASN A 69 14.89 9.18 3.91
CA ASN A 69 15.46 9.21 2.56
C ASN A 69 15.28 7.88 1.82
N ASP A 70 14.02 7.44 1.79
CA ASP A 70 13.56 6.23 1.13
C ASP A 70 12.36 6.56 0.24
N ARG A 71 12.18 5.75 -0.82
CA ARG A 71 11.13 6.01 -1.80
C ARG A 71 9.74 5.93 -1.18
N TYR A 72 8.93 6.97 -1.46
CA TYR A 72 7.50 6.97 -1.16
C TYR A 72 6.75 5.89 -1.95
N HIS A 73 5.85 5.18 -1.28
CA HIS A 73 4.87 4.31 -1.91
C HIS A 73 3.58 4.32 -1.07
N PRO A 74 2.38 4.35 -1.68
CA PRO A 74 1.11 4.48 -0.95
C PRO A 74 0.78 3.27 -0.05
N ASP A 75 1.47 2.15 -0.22
CA ASP A 75 1.30 0.98 0.65
C ASP A 75 2.15 1.02 1.93
N TRP A 76 2.98 2.06 2.12
CA TRP A 76 3.59 2.30 3.41
C TRP A 76 2.56 2.90 4.37
N ARG A 77 2.61 2.44 5.60
CA ARG A 77 1.88 3.01 6.74
C ARG A 77 2.88 3.54 7.73
N VAL A 78 2.53 4.60 8.43
CA VAL A 78 3.36 5.16 9.49
C VAL A 78 2.56 5.25 10.78
N PHE A 79 3.23 4.93 11.87
CA PHE A 79 2.68 4.97 13.22
C PHE A 79 3.62 5.82 14.09
N VAL A 80 3.04 6.71 14.86
CA VAL A 80 3.73 7.54 15.86
C VAL A 80 3.19 7.12 17.22
N ASP A 81 4.05 6.66 18.10
CA ASP A 81 3.70 6.13 19.43
C ASP A 81 2.59 5.04 19.36
N GLY A 82 2.64 4.23 18.31
CA GLY A 82 1.65 3.18 18.06
C GLY A 82 0.33 3.65 17.43
N ALA A 83 0.07 4.95 17.32
CA ALA A 83 -1.09 5.51 16.65
C ALA A 83 -0.83 5.75 15.14
N PRO A 84 -1.78 5.46 14.25
CA PRO A 84 -1.62 5.72 12.83
C PRO A 84 -1.50 7.22 12.54
N ALA A 85 -0.55 7.58 11.68
CA ALA A 85 -0.31 8.95 11.27
C ALA A 85 -0.32 9.07 9.73
N PRO A 86 -0.56 10.28 9.17
CA PRO A 86 -0.49 10.51 7.74
C PRO A 86 0.93 10.29 7.19
N LEU A 87 1.05 9.43 6.17
CA LEU A 87 2.29 9.29 5.43
C LEU A 87 2.43 10.46 4.46
N LEU A 88 3.51 11.20 4.58
CA LEU A 88 3.80 12.36 3.73
C LEU A 88 4.70 11.97 2.55
N ARG A 89 4.39 12.53 1.38
CA ARG A 89 5.31 12.52 0.25
C ARG A 89 6.15 13.78 0.30
N CYS A 90 7.46 13.58 0.47
CA CYS A 90 8.43 14.63 0.69
C CYS A 90 9.44 14.69 -0.46
N ASN A 91 9.94 15.88 -0.77
CA ASN A 91 11.03 16.10 -1.74
C ASN A 91 10.85 15.27 -3.02
N TYR A 92 9.63 15.31 -3.59
CA TYR A 92 9.22 14.59 -4.80
C TYR A 92 9.08 13.07 -4.64
N ALA A 93 10.06 12.39 -4.09
CA ALA A 93 10.10 10.91 -4.09
C ALA A 93 10.28 10.27 -2.71
N MET A 94 10.56 11.06 -1.69
CA MET A 94 10.84 10.56 -0.34
C MET A 94 9.57 10.43 0.49
N ARG A 95 9.66 9.70 1.59
CA ARG A 95 8.56 9.58 2.55
C ARG A 95 8.91 10.22 3.88
N GLY A 96 7.89 10.72 4.56
CA GLY A 96 8.06 11.33 5.88
C GLY A 96 6.79 11.28 6.71
N VAL A 97 6.88 11.85 7.91
CA VAL A 97 5.77 12.01 8.84
C VAL A 97 5.96 13.28 9.66
N ALA A 98 4.86 13.99 9.90
CA ALA A 98 4.87 15.13 10.81
C ALA A 98 4.92 14.62 12.26
N LEU A 99 5.78 15.23 13.07
CA LEU A 99 5.95 14.93 14.48
C LEU A 99 5.70 16.19 15.32
N PRO A 100 4.99 16.10 16.43
CA PRO A 100 4.94 17.16 17.41
C PRO A 100 6.28 17.31 18.13
N ALA A 101 6.42 18.32 18.99
CA ALA A 101 7.56 18.44 19.88
C ALA A 101 7.56 17.29 20.90
N GLY A 102 8.74 16.75 21.22
CA GLY A 102 8.90 15.67 22.18
C GLY A 102 9.75 14.52 21.69
N THR A 103 9.71 13.43 22.44
CA THR A 103 10.33 12.15 22.08
C THR A 103 9.24 11.19 21.61
N HIS A 104 9.41 10.62 20.41
CA HIS A 104 8.42 9.78 19.76
C HIS A 104 9.05 8.51 19.20
N THR A 105 8.30 7.42 19.26
CA THR A 105 8.63 6.19 18.53
C THR A 105 7.90 6.22 17.20
N VAL A 106 8.65 6.12 16.11
CA VAL A 106 8.09 6.13 14.75
C VAL A 106 8.31 4.77 14.10
N GLU A 107 7.27 4.22 13.55
CA GLU A 107 7.33 2.95 12.82
C GLU A 107 6.71 3.08 11.43
N PHE A 108 7.50 2.78 10.39
CA PHE A 108 7.02 2.61 9.03
C PHE A 108 6.84 1.12 8.74
N ARG A 109 5.65 0.74 8.24
CA ARG A 109 5.32 -0.63 7.81
C ARG A 109 4.87 -0.64 6.36
N PHE A 110 5.39 -1.59 5.59
CA PHE A 110 4.94 -1.82 4.22
C PHE A 110 3.82 -2.86 4.21
N GLU A 111 2.61 -2.42 3.89
CA GLU A 111 1.38 -3.21 3.92
C GLU A 111 0.71 -3.21 2.54
N PRO A 112 1.22 -3.99 1.57
CA PRO A 112 0.66 -4.02 0.23
C PRO A 112 -0.76 -4.59 0.24
N ARG A 113 -1.65 -3.96 -0.52
CA ARG A 113 -3.03 -4.42 -0.67
C ARG A 113 -3.06 -5.68 -1.53
N ALA A 114 -3.37 -6.82 -0.91
CA ALA A 114 -3.49 -8.11 -1.59
C ALA A 114 -4.78 -8.29 -2.43
N THR A 115 -5.59 -7.24 -2.57
CA THR A 115 -6.91 -7.31 -3.25
C THR A 115 -6.81 -7.89 -4.66
N TRP A 116 -5.82 -7.51 -5.44
CA TRP A 116 -5.62 -8.04 -6.80
C TRP A 116 -5.27 -9.52 -6.83
N LEU A 117 -4.58 -10.02 -5.80
CA LEU A 117 -4.25 -11.43 -5.66
C LEU A 117 -5.52 -12.27 -5.45
N TYR A 118 -6.43 -11.79 -4.60
CA TYR A 118 -7.70 -12.47 -4.36
C TYR A 118 -8.62 -12.45 -5.59
N VAL A 119 -8.67 -11.33 -6.33
CA VAL A 119 -9.41 -11.22 -7.59
C VAL A 119 -8.85 -12.20 -8.63
N SER A 120 -7.54 -12.27 -8.80
CA SER A 120 -6.89 -13.18 -9.73
C SER A 120 -7.13 -14.65 -9.35
N ALA A 121 -6.98 -15.01 -8.08
CA ALA A 121 -7.25 -16.36 -7.59
C ALA A 121 -8.73 -16.77 -7.82
N GLY A 122 -9.67 -15.86 -7.52
CA GLY A 122 -11.09 -16.10 -7.75
C GLY A 122 -11.42 -16.33 -9.24
N ALA A 123 -10.87 -15.51 -10.13
CA ALA A 123 -11.05 -15.67 -11.58
C ALA A 123 -10.48 -17.00 -12.08
N THR A 124 -9.32 -17.41 -11.58
CA THR A 124 -8.70 -18.71 -11.94
C THR A 124 -9.56 -19.88 -11.48
N LEU A 125 -10.06 -19.85 -10.25
CA LEU A 125 -10.95 -20.90 -9.74
C LEU A 125 -12.26 -20.98 -10.52
N ALA A 126 -12.86 -19.84 -10.88
CA ALA A 126 -14.06 -19.79 -11.69
C ALA A 126 -13.81 -20.39 -13.09
N ALA A 127 -12.71 -20.07 -13.74
CA ALA A 127 -12.33 -20.62 -15.03
C ALA A 127 -12.14 -22.16 -14.97
N LEU A 128 -11.47 -22.66 -13.93
CA LEU A 128 -11.31 -24.10 -13.71
C LEU A 128 -12.65 -24.79 -13.51
N ALA A 129 -13.56 -24.22 -12.72
CA ALA A 129 -14.90 -24.78 -12.51
C ALA A 129 -15.70 -24.86 -13.83
N LEU A 130 -15.64 -23.81 -14.67
CA LEU A 130 -16.27 -23.81 -15.98
C LEU A 130 -15.68 -24.88 -16.93
N CYS A 131 -14.35 -25.06 -16.92
CA CYS A 131 -13.70 -26.10 -17.71
C CYS A 131 -14.17 -27.51 -17.26
N VAL A 132 -14.23 -27.76 -15.97
CA VAL A 132 -14.73 -29.00 -15.41
C VAL A 132 -16.19 -29.26 -15.81
N MET A 133 -17.07 -28.27 -15.68
CA MET A 133 -18.44 -28.35 -16.09
C MET A 133 -18.55 -28.67 -17.59
N PHE A 134 -17.77 -28.02 -18.43
CA PHE A 134 -17.76 -28.25 -19.87
C PHE A 134 -17.33 -29.69 -20.22
N VAL A 135 -16.27 -30.19 -19.61
CA VAL A 135 -15.81 -31.59 -19.82
C VAL A 135 -16.86 -32.60 -19.39
N PHE A 136 -17.54 -32.40 -18.27
CA PHE A 136 -18.62 -33.31 -17.83
C PHE A 136 -19.89 -33.20 -18.69
N SER A 137 -20.22 -31.99 -19.19
CA SER A 137 -21.35 -31.77 -20.09
C SER A 137 -21.12 -32.35 -21.48
N SER A 138 -19.86 -32.34 -21.94
CA SER A 138 -19.50 -32.81 -23.29
C SER A 138 -19.27 -34.32 -23.36
N ASN A 139 -19.43 -35.09 -22.28
CA ASN A 139 -19.22 -36.54 -22.25
C ASN A 139 -20.48 -37.28 -22.80
N PRO A 140 -20.48 -37.79 -24.05
CA PRO A 140 -21.67 -38.38 -24.73
C PRO A 140 -22.11 -39.73 -24.15
N ARG A 141 -21.35 -40.34 -23.23
CA ARG A 141 -21.62 -41.71 -22.73
C ARG A 141 -22.81 -41.84 -21.78
N ARG A 142 -23.55 -40.78 -21.44
CA ARG A 142 -24.70 -40.85 -20.52
C ARG A 142 -26.07 -40.94 -21.23
N LYS A 143 -26.14 -40.93 -22.58
CA LYS A 143 -27.43 -40.95 -23.32
C LYS A 143 -27.81 -42.29 -23.90
N THR A 144 -27.08 -43.38 -23.68
CA THR A 144 -27.40 -44.69 -24.27
C THR A 144 -27.86 -45.69 -23.19
N GLY A 145 -28.96 -45.41 -22.52
CA GLY A 145 -29.46 -46.30 -21.46
C GLY A 145 -30.96 -46.26 -21.21
N ALA A 146 -31.77 -45.85 -22.20
CA ALA A 146 -33.21 -45.83 -21.96
C ALA A 146 -34.00 -45.98 -23.29
N HIS A 147 -33.77 -47.06 -24.05
CA HIS A 147 -34.75 -47.50 -25.03
C HIS A 147 -34.36 -48.91 -25.52
N GLU A 148 -34.66 -49.93 -24.74
CA GLU A 148 -34.86 -51.29 -25.24
C GLU A 148 -35.67 -52.09 -24.21
N LYS A 149 -36.96 -51.99 -24.32
CA LYS A 149 -37.87 -53.06 -23.81
C LYS A 149 -39.25 -52.86 -24.45
N SER A 150 -39.52 -53.69 -25.38
CA SER A 150 -40.81 -54.37 -25.66
C SER A 150 -41.11 -54.48 -27.14
N GLU A 151 -40.75 -55.60 -27.67
CA GLU A 151 -41.59 -56.24 -28.70
C GLU A 151 -41.41 -57.73 -28.56
N THR A 152 -42.42 -58.38 -27.97
CA THR A 152 -42.68 -59.81 -28.07
C THR A 152 -43.55 -60.03 -29.30
N PRO A 153 -43.16 -60.87 -30.25
CA PRO A 153 -44.09 -61.31 -31.28
C PRO A 153 -44.97 -62.41 -30.70
N SER A 154 -46.27 -62.19 -30.69
CA SER A 154 -47.30 -63.17 -30.52
C SER A 154 -47.33 -64.08 -31.75
N SER A 155 -47.02 -65.39 -31.57
CA SER A 155 -47.33 -66.46 -32.49
C SER A 155 -48.77 -66.86 -32.25
N GLY A 156 -49.57 -66.84 -33.28
CA GLY A 156 -50.87 -67.54 -33.38
C GLY A 156 -50.85 -68.38 -34.62
N ASP A 157 -51.15 -69.64 -34.44
CA ASP A 157 -51.59 -70.70 -35.40
C ASP A 157 -51.25 -70.60 -36.84
#